data_915d06ff6f45c42e7e21d21a23f3739f
#
_entry.id   915d06ff6f45c42e7e21d21a23f3739f
#
_cell.length_a   1.000
_cell.length_b   1.000
_cell.length_c   1.000
_cell.angle_alpha   90.00
_cell.angle_beta   90.00
_cell.angle_gamma   90.00
#
_symmetry.space_group_name_H-M   'P 1'
#
loop_
_entity.id
_entity.type
_entity.pdbx_description
1 polymer ?
#
loop_
_entity_poly.entity_id
_entity_poly.type
_entity_poly.pdbx_seq_one_letter_code
_entity_poly.pdbx_strand_id
1 'polypeptide(L)'
;EHILGEEQIAFEPRALQLLSRAADGSLRDALSLTDQAIASGEGQLTAASVSAMLGTLDDDQALSLIEALVAADGERVMAGVNDAAARGVEWEALLVEMQSLLHRIAMVQLSPSALGADMATVEVRMRELARTVPPGDVQLYYQTLLMGRKELPYAPDRRMGVEMTLLRALAFHPRKPLPEPEVQPAQTAAPAPRQPVAPAAPPQQPSQSLPPTTSQVLAARSHL
;
A
#
# COMPACT_ATOMS: atom_id res chain seq x y z
N GLU A 1 -22.15 -28.23 3.25
CA GLU A 1 -23.40 -27.93 3.98
C GLU A 1 -24.23 -29.21 4.24
N HIS A 2 -24.58 -29.97 3.19
CA HIS A 2 -25.46 -31.17 3.30
C HIS A 2 -24.89 -32.19 4.31
N ILE A 3 -23.62 -32.55 4.18
CA ILE A 3 -22.95 -33.53 5.07
C ILE A 3 -22.97 -33.07 6.54
N LEU A 4 -22.64 -31.81 6.78
CA LEU A 4 -22.63 -31.23 8.12
C LEU A 4 -24.03 -31.18 8.75
N GLY A 5 -25.05 -30.95 7.92
CA GLY A 5 -26.45 -31.03 8.35
C GLY A 5 -26.87 -32.44 8.76
N GLU A 6 -26.45 -33.46 8.02
CA GLU A 6 -26.69 -34.89 8.35
C GLU A 6 -25.97 -35.30 9.64
N GLU A 7 -24.75 -34.80 9.85
CA GLU A 7 -23.94 -35.09 11.05
C GLU A 7 -24.26 -34.16 12.23
N GLN A 8 -25.24 -33.27 12.08
CA GLN A 8 -25.67 -32.29 13.10
C GLN A 8 -24.54 -31.40 13.65
N ILE A 9 -23.56 -31.08 12.81
CA ILE A 9 -22.47 -30.20 13.18
C ILE A 9 -22.88 -28.76 12.90
N ALA A 10 -22.79 -27.90 13.92
CA ALA A 10 -23.06 -26.49 13.81
C ALA A 10 -21.93 -25.81 13.01
N PHE A 11 -22.29 -25.01 12.02
CA PHE A 11 -21.31 -24.30 11.17
C PHE A 11 -21.74 -22.88 10.84
N GLU A 12 -20.75 -22.00 10.69
CA GLU A 12 -20.93 -20.67 10.13
C GLU A 12 -20.75 -20.74 8.61
N PRO A 13 -21.62 -20.09 7.79
CA PRO A 13 -21.45 -20.04 6.33
C PRO A 13 -20.06 -19.54 5.91
N ARG A 14 -19.48 -18.60 6.69
CA ARG A 14 -18.14 -18.07 6.46
C ARG A 14 -17.04 -19.13 6.62
N ALA A 15 -17.16 -20.02 7.59
CA ALA A 15 -16.23 -21.14 7.78
C ALA A 15 -16.16 -22.03 6.53
N LEU A 16 -17.34 -22.34 5.94
CA LEU A 16 -17.40 -23.15 4.72
C LEU A 16 -16.78 -22.45 3.50
N GLN A 17 -16.93 -21.16 3.40
CA GLN A 17 -16.28 -20.37 2.33
C GLN A 17 -14.75 -20.41 2.45
N LEU A 18 -14.21 -20.28 3.68
CA LEU A 18 -12.77 -20.38 3.93
C LEU A 18 -12.24 -21.78 3.56
N LEU A 19 -12.92 -22.84 3.98
CA LEU A 19 -12.58 -24.22 3.64
C LEU A 19 -12.65 -24.46 2.12
N SER A 20 -13.69 -23.96 1.45
CA SER A 20 -13.86 -24.10 0.01
C SER A 20 -12.73 -23.40 -0.77
N ARG A 21 -12.30 -22.22 -0.34
CA ARG A 21 -11.15 -21.53 -0.93
C ARG A 21 -9.85 -22.31 -0.73
N ALA A 22 -9.62 -22.79 0.50
CA ALA A 22 -8.41 -23.54 0.83
C ALA A 22 -8.30 -24.89 0.08
N ALA A 23 -9.46 -25.48 -0.23
CA ALA A 23 -9.54 -26.74 -0.96
C ALA A 23 -9.31 -26.62 -2.48
N ASP A 24 -9.27 -25.40 -3.02
CA ASP A 24 -8.96 -25.08 -4.42
C ASP A 24 -9.70 -25.98 -5.44
N GLY A 25 -11.00 -26.21 -5.21
CA GLY A 25 -11.86 -27.04 -6.07
C GLY A 25 -11.77 -28.55 -5.83
N SER A 26 -10.93 -29.01 -4.92
CA SER A 26 -10.81 -30.43 -4.55
C SER A 26 -11.81 -30.80 -3.45
N LEU A 27 -12.80 -31.64 -3.76
CA LEU A 27 -13.76 -32.14 -2.78
C LEU A 27 -13.09 -32.96 -1.67
N ARG A 28 -12.06 -33.73 -2.02
CA ARG A 28 -11.31 -34.54 -1.05
C ARG A 28 -10.60 -33.69 -0.04
N ASP A 29 -9.94 -32.62 -0.51
CA ASP A 29 -9.22 -31.71 0.38
C ASP A 29 -10.21 -30.88 1.22
N ALA A 30 -11.36 -30.48 0.65
CA ALA A 30 -12.43 -29.83 1.39
C ALA A 30 -12.91 -30.67 2.57
N LEU A 31 -13.15 -31.98 2.37
CA LEU A 31 -13.57 -32.89 3.42
C LEU A 31 -12.48 -33.07 4.48
N SER A 32 -11.23 -33.28 4.06
CA SER A 32 -10.10 -33.45 4.99
C SER A 32 -9.88 -32.19 5.84
N LEU A 33 -9.95 -31.01 5.25
CA LEU A 33 -9.87 -29.73 5.97
C LEU A 33 -11.06 -29.51 6.89
N THR A 34 -12.26 -29.96 6.49
CA THR A 34 -13.47 -29.90 7.33
C THR A 34 -13.32 -30.77 8.56
N ASP A 35 -12.88 -32.03 8.41
CA ASP A 35 -12.63 -32.94 9.53
C ASP A 35 -11.60 -32.35 10.52
N GLN A 36 -10.52 -31.78 9.98
CA GLN A 36 -9.49 -31.14 10.80
C GLN A 36 -10.04 -29.91 11.54
N ALA A 37 -10.90 -29.12 10.89
CA ALA A 37 -11.51 -27.95 11.49
C ALA A 37 -12.51 -28.30 12.59
N ILE A 38 -13.30 -29.38 12.43
CA ILE A 38 -14.19 -29.91 13.45
C ILE A 38 -13.40 -30.34 14.67
N ALA A 39 -12.29 -31.08 14.46
CA ALA A 39 -11.42 -31.54 15.54
C ALA A 39 -10.78 -30.38 16.31
N SER A 40 -10.40 -29.30 15.62
CA SER A 40 -9.79 -28.10 16.22
C SER A 40 -10.80 -27.17 16.88
N GLY A 41 -12.07 -27.18 16.42
CA GLY A 41 -13.14 -26.28 16.85
C GLY A 41 -14.09 -26.85 17.91
N GLU A 42 -13.67 -27.88 18.63
CA GLU A 42 -14.50 -28.53 19.67
C GLU A 42 -15.88 -28.99 19.17
N GLY A 43 -15.94 -29.47 17.94
CA GLY A 43 -17.17 -29.95 17.30
C GLY A 43 -18.02 -28.88 16.62
N GLN A 44 -17.53 -27.66 16.50
CA GLN A 44 -18.18 -26.55 15.78
C GLN A 44 -17.27 -25.96 14.71
N LEU A 45 -17.85 -25.54 13.59
CA LEU A 45 -17.14 -24.87 12.51
C LEU A 45 -17.40 -23.36 12.55
N THR A 46 -16.56 -22.64 13.29
CA THR A 46 -16.59 -21.17 13.29
C THR A 46 -15.58 -20.59 12.31
N ALA A 47 -15.85 -19.41 11.76
CA ALA A 47 -14.90 -18.73 10.88
C ALA A 47 -13.55 -18.47 11.58
N ALA A 48 -13.58 -18.13 12.86
CA ALA A 48 -12.39 -17.90 13.67
C ALA A 48 -11.52 -19.16 13.82
N SER A 49 -12.12 -20.33 14.15
CA SER A 49 -11.38 -21.59 14.30
C SER A 49 -10.77 -22.05 12.97
N VAL A 50 -11.54 -21.93 11.88
CA VAL A 50 -11.07 -22.30 10.54
C VAL A 50 -9.94 -21.36 10.08
N SER A 51 -10.06 -20.04 10.27
CA SER A 51 -9.00 -19.09 9.95
C SER A 51 -7.72 -19.37 10.73
N ALA A 52 -7.83 -19.65 12.01
CA ALA A 52 -6.68 -20.00 12.84
C ALA A 52 -6.01 -21.30 12.39
N MET A 53 -6.79 -22.33 12.05
CA MET A 53 -6.29 -23.61 11.55
C MET A 53 -5.59 -23.47 10.19
N LEU A 54 -6.18 -22.70 9.27
CA LEU A 54 -5.63 -22.49 7.92
C LEU A 54 -4.47 -21.47 7.92
N GLY A 55 -4.24 -20.75 9.01
CA GLY A 55 -3.29 -19.62 9.04
C GLY A 55 -3.71 -18.49 8.10
N THR A 56 -4.99 -18.46 7.70
CA THR A 56 -5.52 -17.41 6.82
C THR A 56 -5.91 -16.19 7.63
N LEU A 57 -5.67 -15.04 7.06
CA LEU A 57 -6.15 -13.79 7.62
C LEU A 57 -7.67 -13.74 7.58
N ASP A 58 -8.23 -13.17 8.63
CA ASP A 58 -9.58 -12.66 8.58
C ASP A 58 -9.61 -11.45 7.62
N ASP A 59 -10.53 -11.46 6.65
CA ASP A 59 -10.76 -10.33 5.72
C ASP A 59 -10.85 -8.99 6.48
N ASP A 60 -11.34 -9.01 7.71
CA ASP A 60 -11.46 -7.83 8.58
C ASP A 60 -10.09 -7.25 8.97
N GLN A 61 -9.10 -8.09 9.23
CA GLN A 61 -7.74 -7.66 9.57
C GLN A 61 -7.03 -7.05 8.36
N ALA A 62 -7.11 -7.70 7.19
CA ALA A 62 -6.54 -7.17 5.97
C ALA A 62 -7.20 -5.85 5.55
N LEU A 63 -8.53 -5.74 5.73
CA LEU A 63 -9.28 -4.52 5.47
C LEU A 63 -8.87 -3.40 6.44
N SER A 64 -8.68 -3.72 7.73
CA SER A 64 -8.22 -2.75 8.74
C SER A 64 -6.84 -2.17 8.41
N LEU A 65 -5.94 -2.99 7.83
CA LEU A 65 -4.65 -2.51 7.33
C LEU A 65 -4.81 -1.57 6.12
N ILE A 66 -5.73 -1.89 5.19
CA ILE A 66 -6.03 -1.00 4.05
C ILE A 66 -6.60 0.33 4.56
N GLU A 67 -7.53 0.32 5.52
CA GLU A 67 -8.06 1.53 6.13
C GLU A 67 -6.97 2.39 6.78
N ALA A 68 -6.04 1.75 7.49
CA ALA A 68 -4.92 2.43 8.11
C ALA A 68 -3.97 3.06 7.06
N LEU A 69 -3.73 2.37 5.92
CA LEU A 69 -2.96 2.90 4.79
C LEU A 69 -3.66 4.12 4.17
N VAL A 70 -4.96 4.02 3.93
CA VAL A 70 -5.79 5.10 3.36
C VAL A 70 -5.83 6.31 4.30
N ALA A 71 -5.85 6.08 5.61
CA ALA A 71 -5.78 7.14 6.62
C ALA A 71 -4.37 7.72 6.80
N ALA A 72 -3.35 7.16 6.14
CA ALA A 72 -1.93 7.47 6.34
C ALA A 72 -1.49 7.32 7.80
N ASP A 73 -2.10 6.40 8.53
CA ASP A 73 -1.85 6.12 9.95
C ASP A 73 -0.80 5.02 10.11
N GLY A 74 0.47 5.42 10.19
CA GLY A 74 1.60 4.51 10.32
C GLY A 74 1.58 3.70 11.62
N GLU A 75 1.07 4.27 12.72
CA GLU A 75 0.98 3.56 14.00
C GLU A 75 -0.04 2.40 13.91
N ARG A 76 -1.21 2.65 13.34
CA ARG A 76 -2.22 1.62 13.10
C ARG A 76 -1.72 0.55 12.14
N VAL A 77 -0.99 0.91 11.09
CA VAL A 77 -0.38 -0.07 10.17
C VAL A 77 0.57 -0.99 10.93
N MET A 78 1.48 -0.43 11.73
CA MET A 78 2.45 -1.24 12.49
C MET A 78 1.77 -2.07 13.59
N ALA A 79 0.74 -1.56 14.23
CA ALA A 79 -0.07 -2.32 15.19
C ALA A 79 -0.73 -3.53 14.51
N GLY A 80 -1.32 -3.36 13.32
CA GLY A 80 -1.92 -4.43 12.54
C GLY A 80 -0.91 -5.51 12.10
N VAL A 81 0.32 -5.10 11.72
CA VAL A 81 1.40 -6.04 11.40
C VAL A 81 1.83 -6.83 12.65
N ASN A 82 1.92 -6.19 13.81
CA ASN A 82 2.24 -6.87 15.07
C ASN A 82 1.16 -7.87 15.47
N ASP A 83 -0.12 -7.52 15.28
CA ASP A 83 -1.24 -8.42 15.54
C ASP A 83 -1.23 -9.63 14.59
N ALA A 84 -0.96 -9.41 13.29
CA ALA A 84 -0.77 -10.47 12.31
C ALA A 84 0.38 -11.41 12.72
N ALA A 85 1.51 -10.87 13.17
CA ALA A 85 2.63 -11.65 13.67
C ALA A 85 2.28 -12.50 14.89
N ALA A 86 1.55 -11.92 15.86
CA ALA A 86 1.12 -12.61 17.07
C ALA A 86 0.18 -13.80 16.79
N ARG A 87 -0.60 -13.71 15.71
CA ARG A 87 -1.51 -14.78 15.24
C ARG A 87 -0.80 -15.80 14.33
N GLY A 88 0.47 -15.62 14.01
CA GLY A 88 1.21 -16.52 13.12
C GLY A 88 0.75 -16.49 11.68
N VAL A 89 0.26 -15.35 11.21
CA VAL A 89 -0.23 -15.18 9.84
C VAL A 89 0.89 -15.38 8.82
N GLU A 90 0.59 -16.06 7.72
CA GLU A 90 1.50 -16.20 6.60
C GLU A 90 1.59 -14.87 5.85
N TRP A 91 2.81 -14.34 5.70
CA TRP A 91 3.07 -12.98 5.23
C TRP A 91 2.71 -12.77 3.75
N GLU A 92 2.88 -13.78 2.91
CA GLU A 92 2.48 -13.70 1.51
C GLU A 92 0.95 -13.70 1.39
N ALA A 93 0.27 -14.53 2.18
CA ALA A 93 -1.20 -14.58 2.21
C ALA A 93 -1.79 -13.24 2.64
N LEU A 94 -1.17 -12.52 3.59
CA LEU A 94 -1.57 -11.17 3.97
C LEU A 94 -1.57 -10.22 2.77
N LEU A 95 -0.47 -10.18 2.01
CA LEU A 95 -0.38 -9.32 0.83
C LEU A 95 -1.39 -9.71 -0.26
N VAL A 96 -1.62 -11.02 -0.47
CA VAL A 96 -2.61 -11.53 -1.41
C VAL A 96 -4.02 -11.10 -1.03
N GLU A 97 -4.39 -11.20 0.25
CA GLU A 97 -5.72 -10.81 0.71
C GLU A 97 -5.93 -9.30 0.61
N MET A 98 -4.93 -8.50 0.98
CA MET A 98 -4.98 -7.05 0.78
C MET A 98 -5.15 -6.67 -0.71
N GLN A 99 -4.45 -7.36 -1.63
CA GLN A 99 -4.62 -7.16 -3.07
C GLN A 99 -6.03 -7.54 -3.54
N SER A 100 -6.57 -8.66 -3.05
CA SER A 100 -7.93 -9.12 -3.35
C SER A 100 -8.98 -8.10 -2.92
N LEU A 101 -8.83 -7.53 -1.73
CA LEU A 101 -9.72 -6.49 -1.21
C LEU A 101 -9.62 -5.19 -2.02
N LEU A 102 -8.42 -4.73 -2.38
CA LEU A 102 -8.23 -3.55 -3.24
C LEU A 102 -8.83 -3.75 -4.63
N HIS A 103 -8.69 -4.94 -5.22
CA HIS A 103 -9.36 -5.28 -6.47
C HIS A 103 -10.87 -5.19 -6.33
N ARG A 104 -11.45 -5.74 -5.26
CA ARG A 104 -12.90 -5.65 -5.00
C ARG A 104 -13.35 -4.21 -4.80
N ILE A 105 -12.59 -3.38 -4.07
CA ILE A 105 -12.85 -1.95 -3.93
C ILE A 105 -12.89 -1.28 -5.31
N ALA A 106 -11.91 -1.55 -6.18
CA ALA A 106 -11.89 -1.01 -7.55
C ALA A 106 -13.10 -1.48 -8.38
N MET A 107 -13.52 -2.74 -8.24
CA MET A 107 -14.72 -3.25 -8.91
C MET A 107 -15.98 -2.56 -8.43
N VAL A 108 -16.11 -2.29 -7.13
CA VAL A 108 -17.25 -1.55 -6.56
C VAL A 108 -17.29 -0.11 -7.04
N GLN A 109 -16.13 0.53 -7.25
CA GLN A 109 -16.05 1.88 -7.84
C GLN A 109 -16.63 1.92 -9.26
N LEU A 110 -16.43 0.85 -10.04
CA LEU A 110 -16.97 0.75 -11.41
C LEU A 110 -18.43 0.30 -11.43
N SER A 111 -18.79 -0.64 -10.57
CA SER A 111 -20.13 -1.22 -10.50
C SER A 111 -20.51 -1.50 -9.04
N PRO A 112 -21.36 -0.65 -8.45
CA PRO A 112 -21.77 -0.81 -7.05
C PRO A 112 -22.48 -2.14 -6.74
N SER A 113 -22.98 -2.85 -7.76
CA SER A 113 -23.63 -4.16 -7.65
C SER A 113 -22.66 -5.34 -7.77
N ALA A 114 -21.35 -5.08 -7.98
CA ALA A 114 -20.35 -6.15 -8.22
C ALA A 114 -19.98 -6.96 -6.96
N LEU A 115 -20.38 -6.52 -5.77
CA LEU A 115 -20.21 -7.31 -4.54
C LEU A 115 -21.27 -8.40 -4.48
N GLY A 116 -20.81 -9.66 -4.46
CA GLY A 116 -21.67 -10.80 -4.16
C GLY A 116 -22.19 -10.78 -2.72
N ALA A 117 -23.25 -11.53 -2.43
CA ALA A 117 -23.92 -11.59 -1.12
C ALA A 117 -23.02 -12.17 0.01
N ASP A 118 -21.84 -12.68 -0.31
CA ASP A 118 -21.02 -13.50 0.56
C ASP A 118 -20.16 -12.74 1.59
N MET A 119 -20.22 -11.39 1.62
CA MET A 119 -19.31 -10.58 2.44
C MET A 119 -20.04 -9.56 3.34
N ALA A 120 -21.14 -9.92 3.93
CA ALA A 120 -22.02 -8.98 4.67
C ALA A 120 -21.32 -8.11 5.73
N THR A 121 -20.32 -8.64 6.44
CA THR A 121 -19.64 -7.92 7.54
C THR A 121 -18.61 -6.90 7.03
N VAL A 122 -17.90 -7.21 5.96
CA VAL A 122 -16.82 -6.40 5.37
C VAL A 122 -17.35 -5.46 4.28
N GLU A 123 -18.54 -5.79 3.73
CA GLU A 123 -19.14 -5.10 2.58
C GLU A 123 -19.38 -3.62 2.82
N VAL A 124 -19.92 -3.25 3.97
CA VAL A 124 -20.22 -1.84 4.31
C VAL A 124 -18.95 -1.01 4.34
N ARG A 125 -17.89 -1.53 4.97
CA ARG A 125 -16.59 -0.86 5.05
C ARG A 125 -15.92 -0.76 3.69
N MET A 126 -15.99 -1.81 2.86
CA MET A 126 -15.47 -1.76 1.48
C MET A 126 -16.21 -0.75 0.61
N ARG A 127 -17.52 -0.65 0.73
CA ARG A 127 -18.30 0.37 0.02
C ARG A 127 -17.95 1.79 0.45
N GLU A 128 -17.65 1.98 1.75
CA GLU A 128 -17.20 3.28 2.25
C GLU A 128 -15.81 3.63 1.69
N LEU A 129 -14.86 2.69 1.69
CA LEU A 129 -13.56 2.89 1.04
C LEU A 129 -13.70 3.17 -0.46
N ALA A 130 -14.58 2.45 -1.16
CA ALA A 130 -14.83 2.68 -2.58
C ALA A 130 -15.37 4.08 -2.89
N ARG A 131 -16.09 4.70 -1.95
CA ARG A 131 -16.61 6.07 -2.09
C ARG A 131 -15.59 7.14 -1.72
N THR A 132 -14.73 6.85 -0.73
CA THR A 132 -13.83 7.85 -0.14
C THR A 132 -12.45 7.87 -0.77
N VAL A 133 -11.97 6.73 -1.27
CA VAL A 133 -10.63 6.59 -1.85
C VAL A 133 -10.67 6.87 -3.36
N PRO A 134 -9.85 7.80 -3.88
CA PRO A 134 -9.73 8.01 -5.32
C PRO A 134 -9.31 6.73 -6.05
N PRO A 135 -9.83 6.43 -7.25
CA PRO A 135 -9.46 5.23 -8.01
C PRO A 135 -7.96 5.12 -8.29
N GLY A 136 -7.27 6.25 -8.50
CA GLY A 136 -5.82 6.28 -8.69
C GLY A 136 -5.05 5.79 -7.48
N ASP A 137 -5.52 6.10 -6.27
CA ASP A 137 -4.90 5.68 -5.02
C ASP A 137 -5.09 4.19 -4.77
N VAL A 138 -6.27 3.65 -5.09
CA VAL A 138 -6.53 2.20 -5.05
C VAL A 138 -5.55 1.45 -5.96
N GLN A 139 -5.32 1.96 -7.18
CA GLN A 139 -4.37 1.37 -8.12
C GLN A 139 -2.93 1.50 -7.61
N LEU A 140 -2.55 2.62 -7.02
CA LEU A 140 -1.22 2.82 -6.44
C LEU A 140 -0.95 1.82 -5.32
N TYR A 141 -1.88 1.66 -4.38
CA TYR A 141 -1.76 0.66 -3.31
C TYR A 141 -1.68 -0.75 -3.87
N TYR A 142 -2.54 -1.11 -4.82
CA TYR A 142 -2.53 -2.42 -5.48
C TYR A 142 -1.14 -2.71 -6.10
N GLN A 143 -0.59 -1.77 -6.87
CA GLN A 143 0.72 -1.92 -7.50
C GLN A 143 1.84 -2.03 -6.46
N THR A 144 1.80 -1.23 -5.40
CA THR A 144 2.80 -1.28 -4.33
C THR A 144 2.80 -2.64 -3.64
N LEU A 145 1.62 -3.18 -3.31
CA LEU A 145 1.50 -4.52 -2.70
C LEU A 145 1.92 -5.62 -3.69
N LEU A 146 1.60 -5.49 -4.98
CA LEU A 146 1.99 -6.44 -6.01
C LEU A 146 3.53 -6.52 -6.13
N MET A 147 4.19 -5.37 -6.12
CA MET A 147 5.65 -5.31 -6.15
C MET A 147 6.25 -5.88 -4.86
N GLY A 148 5.72 -5.51 -3.70
CA GLY A 148 6.15 -6.03 -2.42
C GLY A 148 6.04 -7.56 -2.33
N ARG A 149 4.94 -8.14 -2.84
CA ARG A 149 4.77 -9.59 -2.94
C ARG A 149 5.84 -10.24 -3.82
N LYS A 150 6.15 -9.66 -4.98
CA LYS A 150 7.22 -10.16 -5.87
C LYS A 150 8.61 -10.08 -5.24
N GLU A 151 8.84 -9.06 -4.42
CA GLU A 151 10.12 -8.82 -3.73
C GLU A 151 10.24 -9.66 -2.44
N LEU A 152 9.14 -10.17 -1.90
CA LEU A 152 9.08 -10.87 -0.61
C LEU A 152 10.06 -12.06 -0.50
N PRO A 153 10.27 -12.90 -1.54
CA PRO A 153 11.24 -13.99 -1.47
C PRO A 153 12.70 -13.51 -1.33
N TYR A 154 13.00 -12.27 -1.68
CA TYR A 154 14.33 -11.67 -1.63
C TYR A 154 14.57 -10.85 -0.36
N ALA A 155 13.55 -10.66 0.46
CA ALA A 155 13.69 -9.96 1.73
C ALA A 155 14.52 -10.77 2.72
N PRO A 156 15.35 -10.14 3.57
CA PRO A 156 16.12 -10.83 4.61
C PRO A 156 15.23 -11.63 5.56
N ASP A 157 14.06 -11.09 5.85
CA ASP A 157 12.98 -11.70 6.61
C ASP A 157 11.63 -11.31 5.98
N ARG A 158 10.68 -12.25 5.92
CA ARG A 158 9.38 -12.04 5.28
C ARG A 158 8.56 -10.94 5.96
N ARG A 159 8.63 -10.87 7.29
CA ARG A 159 7.98 -9.81 8.06
C ARG A 159 8.53 -8.44 7.65
N MET A 160 9.85 -8.29 7.63
CA MET A 160 10.51 -7.05 7.20
C MET A 160 10.12 -6.68 5.77
N GLY A 161 10.00 -7.66 4.86
CA GLY A 161 9.54 -7.43 3.48
C GLY A 161 8.14 -6.84 3.42
N VAL A 162 7.21 -7.33 4.25
CA VAL A 162 5.85 -6.78 4.37
C VAL A 162 5.88 -5.39 5.00
N GLU A 163 6.60 -5.19 6.10
CA GLU A 163 6.75 -3.89 6.75
C GLU A 163 7.26 -2.84 5.76
N MET A 164 8.31 -3.15 4.99
CA MET A 164 8.84 -2.24 3.98
C MET A 164 7.86 -1.96 2.84
N THR A 165 7.04 -2.93 2.46
CA THR A 165 6.00 -2.76 1.46
C THR A 165 4.92 -1.79 1.94
N LEU A 166 4.45 -1.96 3.19
CA LEU A 166 3.44 -1.08 3.79
C LEU A 166 3.99 0.32 4.06
N LEU A 167 5.24 0.45 4.51
CA LEU A 167 5.91 1.75 4.66
C LEU A 167 6.07 2.47 3.31
N ARG A 168 6.36 1.74 2.24
CA ARG A 168 6.38 2.27 0.88
C ARG A 168 5.01 2.78 0.46
N ALA A 169 3.94 2.03 0.75
CA ALA A 169 2.57 2.45 0.48
C ALA A 169 2.21 3.74 1.23
N LEU A 170 2.60 3.87 2.50
CA LEU A 170 2.44 5.09 3.30
C LEU A 170 3.25 6.27 2.73
N ALA A 171 4.49 6.02 2.29
CA ALA A 171 5.35 7.07 1.73
C ALA A 171 4.82 7.64 0.41
N PHE A 172 4.15 6.80 -0.38
CA PHE A 172 3.50 7.20 -1.63
C PHE A 172 2.05 7.65 -1.45
N HIS A 173 1.56 7.70 -0.20
CA HIS A 173 0.22 8.22 0.07
C HIS A 173 0.07 9.63 -0.56
N PRO A 174 -0.93 9.86 -1.43
CA PRO A 174 -1.10 11.15 -2.07
C PRO A 174 -1.43 12.20 -1.01
N ARG A 175 -0.48 13.06 -0.74
CA ARG A 175 -0.71 14.20 0.13
C ARG A 175 -1.73 15.09 -0.56
N LYS A 176 -2.78 15.49 0.16
CA LYS A 176 -3.61 16.61 -0.30
C LYS A 176 -2.64 17.75 -0.65
N PRO A 177 -2.74 18.34 -1.85
CA PRO A 177 -1.90 19.48 -2.20
C PRO A 177 -2.03 20.48 -1.04
N LEU A 178 -0.89 20.84 -0.46
CA LEU A 178 -0.86 21.98 0.47
C LEU A 178 -1.52 23.13 -0.28
N PRO A 179 -2.44 23.88 0.33
CA PRO A 179 -2.98 25.06 -0.29
C PRO A 179 -1.77 25.86 -0.76
N GLU A 180 -1.71 26.11 -2.09
CA GLU A 180 -0.68 26.99 -2.64
C GLU A 180 -0.66 28.23 -1.75
N PRO A 181 0.52 28.66 -1.26
CA PRO A 181 0.60 29.91 -0.51
C PRO A 181 -0.06 30.95 -1.44
N GLU A 182 -1.15 31.55 -0.97
CA GLU A 182 -1.78 32.66 -1.67
C GLU A 182 -0.64 33.63 -2.04
N VAL A 183 -0.30 33.67 -3.32
CA VAL A 183 0.61 34.68 -3.84
C VAL A 183 -0.15 35.97 -3.63
N GLN A 184 0.11 36.61 -2.47
CA GLN A 184 -0.37 37.97 -2.27
C GLN A 184 0.09 38.75 -3.48
N PRO A 185 -0.83 39.36 -4.25
CA PRO A 185 -0.44 40.16 -5.38
C PRO A 185 0.58 41.17 -4.86
N ALA A 186 1.80 41.10 -5.40
CA ALA A 186 2.84 42.04 -5.05
C ALA A 186 2.23 43.43 -5.11
N GLN A 187 2.15 44.08 -3.96
CA GLN A 187 1.75 45.47 -3.89
C GLN A 187 2.69 46.19 -4.85
N THR A 188 2.12 46.64 -5.95
CA THR A 188 2.78 47.51 -6.89
C THR A 188 3.35 48.69 -6.11
N ALA A 189 4.65 48.61 -5.79
CA ALA A 189 5.34 49.72 -5.18
C ALA A 189 5.15 50.92 -6.11
N ALA A 190 4.55 51.94 -5.57
CA ALA A 190 4.41 53.21 -6.25
C ALA A 190 5.78 53.69 -6.82
N PRO A 191 5.85 54.19 -8.05
CA PRO A 191 7.13 54.62 -8.65
C PRO A 191 7.75 55.71 -7.78
N ALA A 192 8.95 55.42 -7.27
CA ALA A 192 9.77 56.41 -6.57
C ALA A 192 10.06 57.61 -7.46
N PRO A 193 10.06 58.87 -6.95
CA PRO A 193 10.33 60.05 -7.74
C PRO A 193 11.74 60.00 -8.31
N ARG A 194 11.84 60.18 -9.63
CA ARG A 194 13.11 60.22 -10.37
C ARG A 194 13.94 61.42 -9.92
N GLN A 195 15.10 61.20 -9.34
CA GLN A 195 16.12 62.23 -9.17
C GLN A 195 16.71 62.63 -10.53
N PRO A 196 17.05 63.90 -10.73
CA PRO A 196 17.62 64.39 -11.98
C PRO A 196 19.01 63.80 -12.24
N VAL A 197 19.20 63.21 -13.40
CA VAL A 197 20.47 62.66 -13.88
C VAL A 197 21.44 63.80 -14.24
N ALA A 198 22.60 63.81 -13.61
CA ALA A 198 23.75 64.67 -14.01
C ALA A 198 24.38 64.14 -15.32
N PRO A 199 24.97 65.01 -16.17
CA PRO A 199 25.43 64.65 -17.50
C PRO A 199 26.62 63.67 -17.48
N ALA A 200 26.58 62.69 -18.38
CA ALA A 200 27.56 61.64 -18.55
C ALA A 200 28.91 62.18 -19.09
N ALA A 201 30.00 61.68 -18.49
CA ALA A 201 31.36 61.83 -19.05
C ALA A 201 31.63 60.86 -20.22
N PRO A 202 32.50 61.17 -21.16
CA PRO A 202 32.69 60.41 -22.42
C PRO A 202 33.36 59.04 -22.19
N PRO A 203 33.20 58.11 -23.11
CA PRO A 203 33.61 56.72 -22.93
C PRO A 203 35.14 56.57 -23.10
N GLN A 204 35.78 55.88 -22.13
CA GLN A 204 37.17 55.45 -22.27
C GLN A 204 37.22 54.10 -23.06
N GLN A 205 38.12 54.02 -24.01
CA GLN A 205 38.33 52.82 -24.82
C GLN A 205 38.96 51.68 -24.05
N PRO A 206 38.61 50.40 -24.34
CA PRO A 206 39.22 49.27 -23.69
C PRO A 206 40.64 48.99 -24.25
N SER A 207 41.58 48.88 -23.33
CA SER A 207 42.94 48.41 -23.62
C SER A 207 42.93 46.91 -23.91
N GLN A 208 43.42 46.54 -25.07
CA GLN A 208 43.70 45.17 -25.48
C GLN A 208 44.89 44.62 -24.70
N SER A 209 44.68 43.55 -23.91
CA SER A 209 45.76 42.71 -23.39
C SER A 209 45.80 41.39 -24.17
N LEU A 210 46.96 41.15 -24.81
CA LEU A 210 47.34 39.97 -25.58
C LEU A 210 47.41 38.72 -24.70
N PRO A 211 47.17 37.50 -25.24
CA PRO A 211 47.29 36.27 -24.49
C PRO A 211 48.75 35.79 -24.36
N PRO A 212 49.15 35.13 -23.30
CA PRO A 212 50.46 34.50 -23.17
C PRO A 212 50.52 33.18 -23.93
N THR A 213 51.61 32.97 -24.58
CA THR A 213 52.09 31.92 -25.43
C THR A 213 52.24 30.60 -24.68
N THR A 214 51.88 29.53 -25.39
CA THR A 214 52.20 28.12 -25.16
C THR A 214 53.66 27.88 -24.84
N SER A 215 54.00 27.26 -23.70
CA SER A 215 55.10 26.32 -23.53
C SER A 215 55.17 25.86 -22.08
N GLN A 216 54.85 24.61 -21.84
CA GLN A 216 55.58 23.61 -21.07
C GLN A 216 54.67 22.42 -20.74
N VAL A 217 54.60 21.58 -21.75
CA VAL A 217 54.36 20.14 -21.55
C VAL A 217 55.78 19.55 -21.54
N LEU A 218 56.16 18.93 -20.49
CA LEU A 218 57.00 17.72 -20.33
C LEU A 218 57.72 17.77 -19.00
N ALA A 219 57.40 16.86 -18.17
CA ALA A 219 58.27 16.09 -17.28
C ALA A 219 57.56 15.82 -15.95
N ALA A 220 57.12 14.59 -15.80
CA ALA A 220 57.41 13.71 -14.67
C ALA A 220 56.61 12.42 -14.78
N ARG A 221 57.08 11.54 -15.64
CA ARG A 221 56.98 10.09 -15.42
C ARG A 221 58.17 9.72 -14.55
N SER A 222 57.92 8.96 -13.54
CA SER A 222 58.79 8.01 -12.86
C SER A 222 58.77 8.15 -11.34
N HIS A 223 58.53 7.04 -10.77
CA HIS A 223 58.73 6.52 -9.40
C HIS A 223 57.42 6.49 -8.56
N LEU A 224 56.93 5.40 -8.42
CA LEU A 224 56.91 4.10 -7.76
C LEU A 224 55.51 3.56 -7.78
#